data_cc010397fa5aa2500621950e3db9f71a
#
_entry.id   cc010397fa5aa2500621950e3db9f71a
#
_cell.length_a   1.000
_cell.length_b   1.000
_cell.length_c   1.000
_cell.angle_alpha   90.00
_cell.angle_beta   90.00
_cell.angle_gamma   90.00
#
_symmetry.space_group_name_H-M   'P 1'
#
loop_
_entity.id
_entity.type
_entity.pdbx_description
1 polymer ?
#
loop_
_entity_poly.entity_id
_entity_poly.type
_entity_poly.pdbx_seq_one_letter_code
_entity_poly.pdbx_strand_id
1 'polypeptide(L)'
;MLFRSVTCIQPEEEFPGEIGNASSMVLDICYQKFGMLCTGDVEEKGEEILLEQVEKKVYSVLKVAHHGSKNSTKEELLKIIQPNISLISAGKGNRYGHPHKETLERLNAIDSAVYSTIENGAITLKSDGNTLSIVGFH
;
A
#
# COMPACT_ATOMS: atom_id res chain seq x y z
N MET A 1 25.67 -8.78 -6.72
CA MET A 1 24.86 -9.41 -5.67
C MET A 1 23.43 -8.95 -5.82
N LEU A 2 22.48 -9.87 -6.00
CA LEU A 2 21.06 -9.56 -6.10
C LEU A 2 20.52 -9.35 -4.69
N PHE A 3 20.35 -8.10 -4.28
CA PHE A 3 19.80 -7.79 -2.97
C PHE A 3 18.29 -7.92 -3.00
N ARG A 4 17.76 -8.77 -2.16
CA ARG A 4 16.32 -8.92 -1.90
C ARG A 4 16.10 -8.84 -0.40
N SER A 5 15.11 -8.07 0.01
CA SER A 5 14.73 -8.00 1.41
C SER A 5 13.22 -7.88 1.57
N VAL A 6 12.74 -8.41 2.68
CA VAL A 6 11.41 -8.16 3.19
C VAL A 6 11.59 -7.71 4.63
N THR A 7 11.22 -6.48 4.90
CA THR A 7 11.37 -5.88 6.23
C THR A 7 9.99 -5.58 6.81
N CYS A 8 9.73 -6.07 8.02
CA CYS A 8 8.56 -5.66 8.77
C CYS A 8 8.85 -4.30 9.41
N ILE A 9 8.14 -3.26 8.96
CA ILE A 9 8.29 -1.90 9.49
C ILE A 9 7.50 -1.76 10.78
N GLN A 10 6.29 -2.32 10.83
CA GLN A 10 5.43 -2.33 12.01
C GLN A 10 4.50 -3.56 12.02
N PRO A 11 3.91 -3.91 13.20
CA PRO A 11 4.12 -3.20 14.47
C PRO A 11 5.50 -3.50 15.06
N GLU A 12 6.01 -2.59 15.88
CA GLU A 12 7.11 -2.87 16.79
C GLU A 12 6.61 -3.74 17.96
N GLU A 13 7.53 -4.32 18.75
CA GLU A 13 7.18 -5.22 19.88
C GLU A 13 6.23 -4.55 20.89
N GLU A 14 6.41 -3.24 21.12
CA GLU A 14 5.54 -2.44 21.99
C GLU A 14 4.79 -1.40 21.14
N PHE A 15 3.62 -1.78 20.59
CA PHE A 15 2.79 -0.86 19.84
C PHE A 15 2.07 0.12 20.81
N PRO A 16 2.26 1.44 20.66
CA PRO A 16 1.77 2.44 21.62
C PRO A 16 0.28 2.81 21.44
N GLY A 17 -0.54 1.90 20.94
CA GLY A 17 -1.94 2.15 20.64
C GLY A 17 -2.83 0.94 20.93
N GLU A 18 -4.10 1.06 20.58
CA GLU A 18 -5.02 -0.07 20.65
C GLU A 18 -4.67 -1.13 19.60
N ILE A 19 -4.79 -2.40 19.99
CA ILE A 19 -4.61 -3.52 19.06
C ILE A 19 -5.81 -3.56 18.10
N GLY A 20 -5.54 -3.55 16.81
CA GLY A 20 -6.56 -3.55 15.76
C GLY A 20 -5.95 -3.15 14.42
N ASN A 21 -6.70 -2.45 13.58
CA ASN A 21 -6.20 -1.99 12.28
C ASN A 21 -4.95 -1.11 12.40
N ALA A 22 -4.89 -0.28 13.44
CA ALA A 22 -3.72 0.57 13.69
C ALA A 22 -2.43 -0.24 13.91
N SER A 23 -2.50 -1.45 14.44
CA SER A 23 -1.36 -2.37 14.65
C SER A 23 -1.16 -3.36 13.51
N SER A 24 -1.71 -3.10 12.34
CA SER A 24 -1.53 -3.95 11.16
C SER A 24 -0.06 -4.07 10.75
N MET A 25 0.29 -5.25 10.24
CA MET A 25 1.64 -5.49 9.70
C MET A 25 1.87 -4.66 8.45
N VAL A 26 2.98 -3.93 8.44
CA VAL A 26 3.47 -3.21 7.27
C VAL A 26 4.81 -3.80 6.83
N LEU A 27 4.87 -4.20 5.57
CA LEU A 27 6.06 -4.81 4.97
C LEU A 27 6.63 -3.92 3.87
N ASP A 28 7.94 -3.67 3.94
CA ASP A 28 8.74 -3.10 2.85
C ASP A 28 9.45 -4.23 2.12
N ILE A 29 9.11 -4.41 0.85
CA ILE A 29 9.66 -5.45 -0.02
C ILE A 29 10.55 -4.76 -1.04
N CYS A 30 11.84 -5.09 -1.04
CA CYS A 30 12.82 -4.50 -1.95
C CYS A 30 13.50 -5.59 -2.79
N TYR A 31 13.67 -5.29 -4.07
CA TYR A 31 14.46 -6.09 -4.99
C TYR A 31 15.13 -5.18 -6.03
N GLN A 32 16.41 -4.91 -5.87
CA GLN A 32 17.16 -3.95 -6.68
C GLN A 32 16.47 -2.57 -6.70
N LYS A 33 15.94 -2.14 -7.86
CA LYS A 33 15.20 -0.88 -8.03
C LYS A 33 13.70 -1.01 -7.74
N PHE A 34 13.18 -2.24 -7.61
CA PHE A 34 11.80 -2.48 -7.26
C PHE A 34 11.59 -2.28 -5.76
N GLY A 35 10.57 -1.55 -5.38
CA GLY A 35 10.11 -1.40 -4.01
C GLY A 35 8.59 -1.52 -3.93
N MET A 36 8.09 -2.33 -3.00
CA MET A 36 6.67 -2.46 -2.72
C MET A 36 6.41 -2.28 -1.23
N LEU A 37 5.45 -1.42 -0.91
CA LEU A 37 4.95 -1.23 0.45
C LEU A 37 3.59 -1.92 0.60
N CYS A 38 3.51 -2.90 1.51
CA CYS A 38 2.27 -3.57 1.88
C CYS A 38 1.81 -3.06 3.23
N THR A 39 0.70 -2.36 3.29
CA THR A 39 0.26 -1.59 4.46
C THR A 39 -0.86 -2.25 5.27
N GLY A 40 -1.27 -3.48 4.91
CA GLY A 40 -2.35 -4.19 5.63
C GLY A 40 -3.61 -3.34 5.72
N ASP A 41 -4.18 -3.26 6.89
CA ASP A 41 -5.34 -2.42 7.19
C ASP A 41 -4.97 -1.21 8.08
N VAL A 42 -3.70 -0.78 8.04
CA VAL A 42 -3.21 0.33 8.87
C VAL A 42 -4.03 1.59 8.66
N GLU A 43 -4.40 2.22 9.75
CA GLU A 43 -5.14 3.48 9.76
C GLU A 43 -4.86 4.28 11.03
N GLU A 44 -5.28 5.54 11.05
CA GLU A 44 -5.20 6.42 12.21
C GLU A 44 -3.81 6.45 12.87
N LYS A 45 -3.73 6.05 14.15
CA LYS A 45 -2.47 6.07 14.91
C LYS A 45 -1.37 5.21 14.29
N GLY A 46 -1.74 4.09 13.68
CA GLY A 46 -0.79 3.22 12.98
C GLY A 46 -0.18 3.91 11.76
N GLU A 47 -0.95 4.68 11.01
CA GLU A 47 -0.43 5.44 9.88
C GLU A 47 0.45 6.62 10.33
N GLU A 48 0.12 7.29 11.46
CA GLU A 48 1.00 8.31 12.05
C GLU A 48 2.37 7.73 12.42
N ILE A 49 2.40 6.55 13.05
CA ILE A 49 3.65 5.85 13.39
C ILE A 49 4.41 5.45 12.13
N LEU A 50 3.70 4.96 11.10
CA LEU A 50 4.29 4.59 9.82
C LEU A 50 5.01 5.77 9.15
N LEU A 51 4.47 6.99 9.26
CA LEU A 51 5.10 8.20 8.72
C LEU A 51 6.51 8.45 9.27
N GLU A 52 6.76 8.05 10.52
CA GLU A 52 8.07 8.21 11.17
C GLU A 52 9.06 7.09 10.80
N GLN A 53 8.55 5.92 10.41
CA GLN A 53 9.35 4.71 10.19
C GLN A 53 9.59 4.39 8.72
N VAL A 54 8.68 4.80 7.82
CA VAL A 54 8.80 4.49 6.39
C VAL A 54 9.92 5.31 5.74
N GLU A 55 10.70 4.65 4.89
CA GLU A 55 11.73 5.33 4.12
C GLU A 55 11.12 6.29 3.10
N LYS A 56 11.64 7.53 3.07
CA LYS A 56 11.25 8.52 2.05
C LYS A 56 11.88 8.16 0.72
N LYS A 57 11.13 7.49 -0.14
CA LYS A 57 11.54 7.10 -1.50
C LYS A 57 10.32 6.91 -2.39
N VAL A 58 10.55 6.86 -3.69
CA VAL A 58 9.52 6.44 -4.65
C VAL A 58 9.38 4.92 -4.61
N TYR A 59 8.20 4.43 -4.26
CA TYR A 59 7.87 3.01 -4.34
C TYR A 59 7.32 2.66 -5.72
N SER A 60 7.71 1.51 -6.25
CA SER A 60 7.13 0.99 -7.50
C SER A 60 5.66 0.68 -7.31
N VAL A 61 5.31 0.09 -6.17
CA VAL A 61 3.96 -0.39 -5.86
C VAL A 61 3.60 -0.10 -4.41
N LEU A 62 2.39 0.38 -4.20
CA LEU A 62 1.70 0.44 -2.91
C LEU A 62 0.53 -0.54 -2.92
N LYS A 63 0.48 -1.46 -1.94
CA LYS A 63 -0.77 -2.13 -1.58
C LYS A 63 -1.53 -1.19 -0.66
N VAL A 64 -2.58 -0.59 -1.17
CA VAL A 64 -3.39 0.41 -0.46
C VAL A 64 -4.01 -0.19 0.79
N ALA A 65 -3.91 0.53 1.90
CA ALA A 65 -4.37 0.08 3.21
C ALA A 65 -5.90 -0.04 3.28
N HIS A 66 -6.36 -0.98 4.08
CA HIS A 66 -7.75 -1.17 4.48
C HIS A 66 -8.73 -1.11 3.30
N HIS A 67 -8.40 -1.85 2.22
CA HIS A 67 -9.23 -1.98 1.01
C HIS A 67 -9.59 -0.64 0.32
N GLY A 68 -8.82 0.41 0.58
CA GLY A 68 -9.11 1.76 0.10
C GLY A 68 -10.06 2.56 0.99
N SER A 69 -10.03 2.32 2.29
CA SER A 69 -10.76 3.13 3.28
C SER A 69 -10.32 4.59 3.23
N LYS A 70 -11.26 5.52 3.37
CA LYS A 70 -10.97 6.96 3.48
C LYS A 70 -10.15 7.35 4.72
N ASN A 71 -10.14 6.48 5.74
CA ASN A 71 -9.45 6.70 7.01
C ASN A 71 -7.97 6.29 6.95
N SER A 72 -7.54 5.73 5.83
CA SER A 72 -6.17 5.25 5.61
C SER A 72 -5.57 5.81 4.32
N THR A 73 -4.28 5.61 4.13
CA THR A 73 -3.54 6.05 2.94
C THR A 73 -3.73 7.56 2.69
N LYS A 74 -3.40 8.36 3.71
CA LYS A 74 -3.59 9.80 3.69
C LYS A 74 -2.52 10.50 2.84
N GLU A 75 -2.74 11.77 2.55
CA GLU A 75 -1.85 12.57 1.69
C GLU A 75 -0.41 12.62 2.22
N GLU A 76 -0.25 12.69 3.55
CA GLU A 76 1.05 12.75 4.20
C GLU A 76 1.90 11.52 3.86
N LEU A 77 1.31 10.32 3.94
CA LEU A 77 1.97 9.08 3.56
C LEU A 77 2.30 9.07 2.06
N LEU A 78 1.34 9.43 1.22
CA LEU A 78 1.51 9.44 -0.24
C LEU A 78 2.60 10.42 -0.70
N LYS A 79 2.78 11.57 -0.03
CA LYS A 79 3.88 12.51 -0.30
C LYS A 79 5.27 11.93 -0.01
N ILE A 80 5.35 11.02 0.96
CA ILE A 80 6.61 10.37 1.35
C ILE A 80 6.97 9.23 0.40
N ILE A 81 5.99 8.37 0.07
CA ILE A 81 6.22 7.13 -0.67
C ILE A 81 6.00 7.23 -2.18
N GLN A 82 5.26 8.21 -2.64
CA GLN A 82 5.00 8.52 -4.07
C GLN A 82 4.87 7.29 -4.97
N PRO A 83 3.90 6.38 -4.72
CA PRO A 83 3.82 5.12 -5.43
C PRO A 83 3.46 5.31 -6.91
N ASN A 84 4.20 4.65 -7.81
CA ASN A 84 3.88 4.65 -9.24
C ASN A 84 2.59 3.87 -9.52
N ILE A 85 2.40 2.76 -8.81
CA ILE A 85 1.23 1.88 -8.93
C ILE A 85 0.61 1.70 -7.55
N SER A 86 -0.71 1.79 -7.47
CA SER A 86 -1.48 1.53 -6.26
C SER A 86 -2.45 0.38 -6.50
N LEU A 87 -2.34 -0.66 -5.67
CA LEU A 87 -3.19 -1.85 -5.74
C LEU A 87 -4.26 -1.81 -4.65
N ILE A 88 -5.51 -1.99 -5.04
CA ILE A 88 -6.64 -2.07 -4.12
C ILE A 88 -7.26 -3.46 -4.21
N SER A 89 -7.30 -4.16 -3.07
CA SER A 89 -8.02 -5.42 -2.92
C SER A 89 -9.35 -5.17 -2.24
N ALA A 90 -10.45 -5.26 -2.97
CA ALA A 90 -11.79 -5.08 -2.45
C ALA A 90 -12.78 -5.99 -3.18
N GLY A 91 -13.82 -6.41 -2.50
CA GLY A 91 -14.89 -7.21 -3.07
C GLY A 91 -15.92 -6.37 -3.82
N LYS A 92 -16.38 -6.86 -4.97
CA LYS A 92 -17.47 -6.21 -5.69
C LYS A 92 -18.75 -6.17 -4.83
N GLY A 93 -19.36 -4.99 -4.73
CA GLY A 93 -20.57 -4.81 -3.93
C GLY A 93 -20.36 -4.98 -2.42
N ASN A 94 -19.13 -4.76 -1.92
CA ASN A 94 -18.86 -4.85 -0.49
C ASN A 94 -19.68 -3.83 0.32
N ARG A 95 -20.11 -4.23 1.51
CA ARG A 95 -20.99 -3.43 2.38
C ARG A 95 -20.34 -2.14 2.91
N TYR A 96 -19.02 -2.03 2.85
CA TYR A 96 -18.29 -0.86 3.35
C TYR A 96 -18.14 0.24 2.31
N GLY A 97 -18.47 -0.02 1.04
CA GLY A 97 -18.31 0.91 -0.07
C GLY A 97 -16.84 1.15 -0.47
N HIS A 98 -15.93 0.24 -0.12
CA HIS A 98 -14.52 0.32 -0.52
C HIS A 98 -14.31 -0.04 -1.99
N PRO A 99 -13.38 0.64 -2.68
CA PRO A 99 -12.61 1.79 -2.20
C PRO A 99 -13.46 3.06 -2.12
N HIS A 100 -13.21 3.89 -1.12
CA HIS A 100 -13.88 5.17 -0.99
C HIS A 100 -13.36 6.18 -2.02
N LYS A 101 -14.24 7.07 -2.46
CA LYS A 101 -13.94 8.10 -3.46
C LYS A 101 -12.76 8.99 -3.03
N GLU A 102 -12.70 9.37 -1.77
CA GLU A 102 -11.65 10.21 -1.22
C GLU A 102 -10.27 9.56 -1.35
N THR A 103 -10.17 8.24 -1.19
CA THR A 103 -8.91 7.50 -1.38
C THR A 103 -8.50 7.50 -2.84
N LEU A 104 -9.43 7.26 -3.76
CA LEU A 104 -9.17 7.30 -5.20
C LEU A 104 -8.72 8.70 -5.66
N GLU A 105 -9.34 9.76 -5.15
CA GLU A 105 -8.97 11.14 -5.44
C GLU A 105 -7.54 11.46 -4.98
N ARG A 106 -7.14 11.01 -3.77
CA ARG A 106 -5.77 11.17 -3.28
C ARG A 106 -4.73 10.44 -4.15
N LEU A 107 -5.02 9.22 -4.57
CA LEU A 107 -4.14 8.44 -5.44
C LEU A 107 -4.01 9.07 -6.84
N ASN A 108 -5.12 9.56 -7.38
CA ASN A 108 -5.12 10.27 -8.67
C ASN A 108 -4.36 11.60 -8.60
N ALA A 109 -4.44 12.31 -7.48
CA ALA A 109 -3.75 13.58 -7.28
C ALA A 109 -2.21 13.47 -7.32
N ILE A 110 -1.67 12.28 -7.07
CA ILE A 110 -0.23 11.99 -7.17
C ILE A 110 0.14 11.21 -8.45
N ASP A 111 -0.78 11.12 -9.41
CA ASP A 111 -0.61 10.38 -10.67
C ASP A 111 -0.24 8.89 -10.50
N SER A 112 -0.65 8.26 -9.39
CA SER A 112 -0.48 6.82 -9.20
C SER A 112 -1.46 6.04 -10.07
N ALA A 113 -0.97 5.05 -10.81
CA ALA A 113 -1.82 4.17 -11.60
C ALA A 113 -2.56 3.19 -10.67
N VAL A 114 -3.88 3.30 -10.60
CA VAL A 114 -4.72 2.50 -9.69
C VAL A 114 -5.24 1.25 -10.38
N TYR A 115 -5.00 0.09 -9.76
CA TYR A 115 -5.57 -1.21 -10.15
C TYR A 115 -6.36 -1.79 -8.98
N SER A 116 -7.55 -2.29 -9.27
CA SER A 116 -8.48 -2.84 -8.27
C SER A 116 -8.89 -4.25 -8.63
N THR A 117 -8.99 -5.14 -7.65
CA THR A 117 -9.54 -6.48 -7.86
C THR A 117 -11.01 -6.46 -8.28
N ILE A 118 -11.74 -5.36 -8.04
CA ILE A 118 -13.11 -5.18 -8.52
C ILE A 118 -13.16 -5.09 -10.04
N GLU A 119 -12.21 -4.36 -10.64
CA GLU A 119 -12.18 -4.09 -12.08
C GLU A 119 -11.29 -5.07 -12.84
N ASN A 120 -10.18 -5.47 -12.25
CA ASN A 120 -9.12 -6.23 -12.91
C ASN A 120 -9.09 -7.72 -12.52
N GLY A 121 -9.94 -8.16 -11.57
CA GLY A 121 -9.89 -9.52 -11.04
C GLY A 121 -8.60 -9.78 -10.25
N ALA A 122 -8.05 -10.96 -10.37
CA ALA A 122 -6.76 -11.28 -9.75
C ALA A 122 -5.63 -10.48 -10.43
N ILE A 123 -4.83 -9.79 -9.64
CA ILE A 123 -3.73 -8.97 -10.14
C ILE A 123 -2.40 -9.67 -9.86
N THR A 124 -1.63 -9.91 -10.91
CA THR A 124 -0.29 -10.50 -10.82
C THR A 124 0.76 -9.46 -11.16
N LEU A 125 1.73 -9.32 -10.27
CA LEU A 125 2.94 -8.50 -10.46
C LEU A 125 4.13 -9.42 -10.69
N LYS A 126 4.95 -9.10 -11.69
CA LYS A 126 6.25 -9.78 -11.92
C LYS A 126 7.33 -8.72 -12.07
N SER A 127 8.41 -8.87 -11.33
CA SER A 127 9.57 -8.01 -11.44
C SER A 127 10.88 -8.79 -11.41
N ASP A 128 11.83 -8.37 -12.23
CA ASP A 128 13.22 -8.81 -12.19
C ASP A 128 14.12 -7.85 -11.38
N GLY A 129 13.51 -6.89 -10.71
CA GLY A 129 14.17 -5.86 -9.94
C GLY A 129 14.43 -4.56 -10.71
N ASN A 130 14.35 -4.57 -12.04
CA ASN A 130 14.53 -3.39 -12.90
C ASN A 130 13.27 -3.07 -13.68
N THR A 131 12.56 -4.11 -14.13
CA THR A 131 11.30 -4.00 -14.85
C THR A 131 10.16 -4.55 -14.02
N LEU A 132 8.96 -4.05 -14.26
CA LEU A 132 7.74 -4.50 -13.61
C LEU A 132 6.67 -4.73 -14.68
N SER A 133 6.05 -5.89 -14.65
CA SER A 133 4.84 -6.17 -15.41
C SER A 133 3.65 -6.43 -14.49
N ILE A 134 2.47 -5.98 -14.91
CA ILE A 134 1.22 -6.13 -14.19
C ILE A 134 0.16 -6.73 -15.12
N VAL A 135 -0.55 -7.74 -14.64
CA VAL A 135 -1.61 -8.44 -15.39
C VAL A 135 -2.83 -8.60 -14.49
N GLY A 136 -3.97 -8.14 -14.96
CA GLY A 136 -5.29 -8.43 -14.38
C GLY A 136 -5.88 -9.70 -14.99
N PHE A 137 -6.64 -10.43 -14.20
CA PHE A 137 -7.29 -11.68 -14.63
C PHE A 137 -8.75 -11.70 -14.14
N HIS A 138 -9.66 -11.74 -15.10
CA HIS A 138 -11.10 -11.86 -14.85
C HIS A 138 -11.57 -13.31 -14.85
#